data_c346735e15bda5a4cfe50f4920c3c9e9
#
_entry.id   c346735e15bda5a4cfe50f4920c3c9e9
#
_cell.length_a   1.000
_cell.length_b   1.000
_cell.length_c   1.000
_cell.angle_alpha   90.00
_cell.angle_beta   90.00
_cell.angle_gamma   90.00
#
_symmetry.space_group_name_H-M   'P 1'
#
loop_
_entity.id
_entity.type
_entity.pdbx_description
1 polymer ?
#
loop_
_entity_poly.entity_id
_entity_poly.type
_entity_poly.pdbx_seq_one_letter_code
_entity_poly.pdbx_strand_id
1 'polypeptide(L)'
;LNDIPRLRDKFYDLTVNTEPVWIRELRYAEEHNYSFLQPTEEDYQSYDKYGYPIFDHNMMNDNYYTSGKQYQVKCSSVITPENKGKVINFDLVFETIEIPFAESIGTSLDLENKPNKALWSNDMLVPFDEESDKRTYTFTNCWNNSVYYHGNVPNNEFKLYKKVTIILGKSVSSKESFQFTLGKSDYMKISNINLKKGDKIVYDGVQTWRNGTPINHRCSNAQPKFYPGWNDFAFNQQVKSVTFDMKFYYK
;
A
#
# COMPACT_ATOMS: atom_id res chain seq x y z
N LEU A 1 -23.06 29.54 -22.16
CA LEU A 1 -23.99 28.44 -22.52
C LEU A 1 -23.41 27.42 -23.52
N ASN A 2 -22.38 27.81 -24.29
CA ASN A 2 -21.78 26.91 -25.30
C ASN A 2 -20.79 25.85 -24.72
N ASP A 3 -20.44 25.95 -23.44
CA ASP A 3 -19.45 25.05 -22.82
C ASP A 3 -20.08 23.78 -22.19
N ILE A 4 -21.38 23.77 -21.97
CA ILE A 4 -22.06 22.63 -21.32
C ILE A 4 -21.88 21.30 -22.08
N PRO A 5 -22.10 21.24 -23.42
CA PRO A 5 -21.88 20.00 -24.16
C PRO A 5 -20.43 19.52 -24.08
N ARG A 6 -19.47 20.45 -24.17
CA ARG A 6 -18.04 20.12 -24.09
C ARG A 6 -17.63 19.63 -22.72
N LEU A 7 -18.18 20.21 -21.65
CA LEU A 7 -17.96 19.75 -20.28
C LEU A 7 -18.58 18.37 -20.04
N ARG A 8 -19.78 18.15 -20.57
CA ARG A 8 -20.44 16.85 -20.53
C ARG A 8 -19.60 15.79 -21.23
N ASP A 9 -19.12 16.05 -22.44
CA ASP A 9 -18.35 15.08 -23.22
C ASP A 9 -17.04 14.75 -22.50
N LYS A 10 -16.33 15.76 -21.96
CA LYS A 10 -15.15 15.52 -21.10
C LYS A 10 -15.47 14.68 -19.86
N PHE A 11 -16.63 14.92 -19.26
CA PHE A 11 -17.06 14.15 -18.09
C PHE A 11 -17.33 12.69 -18.46
N TYR A 12 -17.97 12.45 -19.59
CA TYR A 12 -18.16 11.08 -20.09
C TYR A 12 -16.82 10.41 -20.40
N ASP A 13 -15.89 11.08 -21.03
CA ASP A 13 -14.54 10.55 -21.32
C ASP A 13 -13.80 10.13 -20.06
N LEU A 14 -14.00 10.85 -18.95
CA LEU A 14 -13.37 10.54 -17.67
C LEU A 14 -14.06 9.40 -16.90
N THR A 15 -15.36 9.27 -17.04
CA THR A 15 -16.17 8.39 -16.18
C THR A 15 -16.63 7.10 -16.86
N VAL A 16 -16.92 7.16 -18.17
CA VAL A 16 -17.32 5.98 -18.97
C VAL A 16 -16.07 5.33 -19.56
N ASN A 17 -15.27 4.75 -18.71
CA ASN A 17 -14.09 4.03 -19.15
C ASN A 17 -14.34 2.52 -19.13
N THR A 18 -13.89 1.80 -20.16
CA THR A 18 -13.94 0.34 -20.20
C THR A 18 -12.93 -0.30 -19.24
N GLU A 19 -11.83 0.41 -18.98
CA GLU A 19 -10.78 -0.03 -18.07
C GLU A 19 -11.04 0.44 -16.64
N PRO A 20 -10.60 -0.33 -15.64
CA PRO A 20 -10.64 0.10 -14.25
C PRO A 20 -9.84 1.38 -14.01
N VAL A 21 -10.36 2.23 -13.13
CA VAL A 21 -9.69 3.45 -12.71
C VAL A 21 -9.40 3.43 -11.21
N TRP A 22 -8.37 4.15 -10.79
CA TRP A 22 -8.09 4.37 -9.39
C TRP A 22 -8.75 5.65 -8.93
N ILE A 23 -9.52 5.57 -7.86
CA ILE A 23 -10.11 6.74 -7.21
C ILE A 23 -9.53 6.92 -5.82
N ARG A 24 -9.41 8.17 -5.41
CA ARG A 24 -8.96 8.59 -4.08
C ARG A 24 -9.94 9.61 -3.53
N GLU A 25 -10.15 9.57 -2.23
CA GLU A 25 -10.92 10.59 -1.57
C GLU A 25 -10.17 11.93 -1.62
N LEU A 26 -10.87 12.98 -2.07
CA LEU A 26 -10.37 14.35 -1.97
C LEU A 26 -10.71 14.90 -0.58
N ARG A 27 -9.71 15.40 0.13
CA ARG A 27 -9.84 15.93 1.47
C ARG A 27 -9.63 17.43 1.49
N TYR A 28 -10.40 18.13 2.27
CA TYR A 28 -10.18 19.56 2.51
C TYR A 28 -8.96 19.74 3.41
N ALA A 29 -8.19 20.82 3.18
CA ALA A 29 -6.99 21.14 3.95
C ALA A 29 -7.23 21.22 5.46
N GLU A 30 -8.42 21.65 5.86
CA GLU A 30 -8.86 21.79 7.26
C GLU A 30 -9.02 20.43 7.97
N GLU A 31 -9.24 19.34 7.23
CA GLU A 31 -9.35 17.99 7.77
C GLU A 31 -7.98 17.35 8.00
N HIS A 32 -6.93 17.96 7.47
CA HIS A 32 -5.55 17.50 7.60
C HIS A 32 -4.87 18.13 8.84
N ASN A 33 -5.35 17.78 10.02
CA ASN A 33 -4.79 18.25 11.30
C ASN A 33 -3.40 17.65 11.63
N TYR A 34 -2.71 17.09 10.68
CA TYR A 34 -1.35 16.60 10.88
C TYR A 34 -0.36 17.61 10.33
N SER A 35 0.58 18.02 11.19
CA SER A 35 1.62 18.99 10.85
C SER A 35 2.43 18.61 9.61
N PHE A 36 2.54 17.32 9.33
CA PHE A 36 3.28 16.82 8.16
C PHE A 36 2.49 16.83 6.84
N LEU A 37 1.18 17.10 6.89
CA LEU A 37 0.33 17.24 5.70
C LEU A 37 -0.10 18.69 5.46
N GLN A 38 0.26 19.60 6.36
CA GLN A 38 0.00 21.01 6.12
C GLN A 38 0.92 21.53 5.01
N PRO A 39 0.40 22.38 4.11
CA PRO A 39 1.23 23.06 3.13
C PRO A 39 2.35 23.81 3.85
N THR A 40 3.55 23.71 3.31
CA THR A 40 4.70 24.52 3.78
C THR A 40 4.64 25.91 3.15
N GLU A 41 5.43 26.85 3.65
CA GLU A 41 5.55 28.17 3.02
C GLU A 41 5.98 28.10 1.54
N GLU A 42 6.71 27.05 1.17
CA GLU A 42 7.13 26.78 -0.20
C GLU A 42 5.97 26.40 -1.14
N ASP A 43 4.86 25.94 -0.58
CA ASP A 43 3.65 25.60 -1.34
C ASP A 43 2.79 26.83 -1.68
N TYR A 44 3.13 28.00 -1.11
CA TYR A 44 2.44 29.27 -1.39
C TYR A 44 3.31 30.14 -2.31
N GLN A 45 2.84 30.37 -3.52
CA GLN A 45 3.57 31.19 -4.51
C GLN A 45 3.29 32.68 -4.43
N SER A 46 2.23 33.09 -3.76
CA SER A 46 1.81 34.49 -3.72
C SER A 46 1.11 34.86 -2.43
N TYR A 47 1.11 36.15 -2.15
CA TYR A 47 0.40 36.72 -1.02
C TYR A 47 -0.66 37.71 -1.54
N ASP A 48 -1.77 37.78 -0.86
CA ASP A 48 -2.78 38.80 -1.14
C ASP A 48 -2.29 40.21 -0.74
N LYS A 49 -3.09 41.22 -1.07
CA LYS A 49 -2.79 42.61 -0.72
C LYS A 49 -2.67 42.92 0.78
N TYR A 50 -3.06 41.98 1.63
CA TYR A 50 -2.98 42.08 3.08
C TYR A 50 -1.82 41.24 3.67
N GLY A 51 -1.06 40.54 2.82
CA GLY A 51 0.06 39.71 3.24
C GLY A 51 -0.34 38.30 3.68
N TYR A 52 -1.55 37.86 3.37
CA TYR A 52 -1.95 36.45 3.61
C TYR A 52 -1.55 35.59 2.42
N PRO A 53 -1.02 34.39 2.68
CA PRO A 53 -0.65 33.49 1.61
C PRO A 53 -1.89 33.10 0.79
N ILE A 54 -1.78 33.25 -0.53
CA ILE A 54 -2.79 32.76 -1.47
C ILE A 54 -2.40 31.32 -1.83
N PHE A 55 -3.28 30.42 -1.53
CA PHE A 55 -3.13 29.05 -1.92
C PHE A 55 -3.40 28.89 -3.43
N ASP A 56 -2.39 28.53 -4.19
CA ASP A 56 -2.55 28.26 -5.62
C ASP A 56 -2.98 26.79 -5.83
N HIS A 57 -4.23 26.59 -6.22
CA HIS A 57 -4.75 25.27 -6.56
C HIS A 57 -3.98 24.54 -7.66
N ASN A 58 -3.27 25.27 -8.53
CA ASN A 58 -2.44 24.66 -9.56
C ASN A 58 -1.11 24.11 -9.02
N MET A 59 -0.73 24.57 -7.82
CA MET A 59 0.46 24.10 -7.11
C MET A 59 0.13 23.06 -6.04
N MET A 60 -1.16 22.74 -5.83
CA MET A 60 -1.54 21.64 -4.97
C MET A 60 -0.84 20.39 -5.46
N ASN A 61 0.17 19.97 -4.73
CA ASN A 61 0.63 18.62 -4.85
C ASN A 61 -0.55 17.73 -4.47
N ASP A 62 -1.17 17.07 -5.45
CA ASP A 62 -2.36 16.23 -5.29
C ASP A 62 -2.25 15.27 -4.10
N ASN A 63 -1.02 14.95 -3.71
CA ASN A 63 -0.73 14.08 -2.59
C ASN A 63 -1.03 14.68 -1.20
N TYR A 64 -1.09 15.99 -1.03
CA TYR A 64 -1.41 16.61 0.28
C TYR A 64 -2.89 16.63 0.60
N TYR A 65 -3.74 16.68 -0.41
CA TYR A 65 -5.19 16.86 -0.27
C TYR A 65 -6.00 15.62 -0.64
N THR A 66 -5.32 14.58 -1.06
CA THR A 66 -5.96 13.30 -1.37
C THR A 66 -5.61 12.26 -0.32
N SER A 67 -6.52 11.33 -0.09
CA SER A 67 -6.26 10.19 0.79
C SER A 67 -5.03 9.40 0.33
N GLY A 68 -4.25 8.88 1.27
CA GLY A 68 -3.21 7.87 1.01
C GLY A 68 -3.76 6.50 0.66
N LYS A 69 -5.10 6.37 0.66
CA LYS A 69 -5.84 5.17 0.27
C LYS A 69 -6.43 5.35 -1.11
N GLN A 70 -6.48 4.27 -1.87
CA GLN A 70 -7.09 4.25 -3.19
C GLN A 70 -7.95 3.01 -3.38
N TYR A 71 -8.99 3.14 -4.22
CA TYR A 71 -9.86 2.04 -4.64
C TYR A 71 -9.71 1.84 -6.14
N GLN A 72 -9.58 0.59 -6.55
CA GLN A 72 -9.73 0.25 -7.95
C GLN A 72 -11.20 0.02 -8.26
N VAL A 73 -11.76 0.84 -9.14
CA VAL A 73 -13.19 0.86 -9.41
C VAL A 73 -13.51 0.92 -10.89
N LYS A 74 -14.74 0.60 -11.21
CA LYS A 74 -15.36 0.81 -12.50
C LYS A 74 -16.70 1.51 -12.30
N CYS A 75 -17.02 2.46 -13.18
CA CYS A 75 -18.34 3.07 -13.18
C CYS A 75 -19.38 2.02 -13.64
N SER A 76 -20.37 1.75 -12.80
CA SER A 76 -21.42 0.75 -13.05
C SER A 76 -22.76 1.37 -13.35
N SER A 77 -22.93 2.69 -13.12
CA SER A 77 -24.18 3.37 -13.35
C SER A 77 -24.35 3.85 -14.78
N VAL A 78 -25.60 3.86 -15.24
CA VAL A 78 -25.98 4.64 -16.42
C VAL A 78 -26.03 6.11 -15.99
N ILE A 79 -25.28 6.94 -16.70
CA ILE A 79 -25.22 8.38 -16.38
C ILE A 79 -26.43 9.06 -17.00
N THR A 80 -27.36 9.47 -16.17
CA THR A 80 -28.54 10.23 -16.58
C THR A 80 -28.39 11.68 -16.13
N PRO A 81 -28.11 12.63 -17.05
CA PRO A 81 -27.96 14.02 -16.67
C PRO A 81 -29.33 14.64 -16.34
N GLU A 82 -29.45 15.23 -15.18
CA GLU A 82 -30.59 16.06 -14.79
C GLU A 82 -30.29 17.54 -15.07
N ASN A 83 -31.04 18.13 -15.99
CA ASN A 83 -30.91 19.55 -16.30
C ASN A 83 -31.79 20.40 -15.38
N LYS A 84 -31.16 21.21 -14.53
CA LYS A 84 -31.83 22.19 -13.65
C LYS A 84 -31.47 23.63 -14.05
N GLY A 85 -31.81 24.01 -15.25
CA GLY A 85 -31.56 25.34 -15.81
C GLY A 85 -30.09 25.56 -16.19
N LYS A 86 -29.30 26.23 -15.34
CA LYS A 86 -27.85 26.47 -15.58
C LYS A 86 -26.94 25.41 -14.97
N VAL A 87 -27.49 24.41 -14.31
CA VAL A 87 -26.75 23.35 -13.61
C VAL A 87 -27.18 22.00 -14.15
N ILE A 88 -26.24 21.13 -14.38
CA ILE A 88 -26.47 19.73 -14.71
C ILE A 88 -25.94 18.88 -13.55
N ASN A 89 -26.81 18.05 -12.99
CA ASN A 89 -26.44 17.10 -11.95
C ASN A 89 -26.23 15.72 -12.58
N PHE A 90 -25.24 15.00 -12.06
CA PHE A 90 -24.95 13.62 -12.43
C PHE A 90 -24.82 12.78 -11.17
N ASP A 91 -25.43 11.62 -11.18
CA ASP A 91 -25.21 10.59 -10.18
C ASP A 91 -24.32 9.51 -10.78
N LEU A 92 -23.21 9.20 -10.12
CA LEU A 92 -22.26 8.19 -10.51
C LEU A 92 -22.16 7.12 -9.44
N VAL A 93 -22.25 5.87 -9.86
CA VAL A 93 -22.00 4.72 -9.00
C VAL A 93 -20.72 4.03 -9.48
N PHE A 94 -19.79 3.88 -8.58
CA PHE A 94 -18.55 3.14 -8.80
C PHE A 94 -18.58 1.85 -7.98
N GLU A 95 -18.22 0.76 -8.60
CA GLU A 95 -18.08 -0.52 -7.94
C GLU A 95 -16.59 -0.90 -7.87
N THR A 96 -16.17 -1.40 -6.71
CA THR A 96 -14.81 -1.94 -6.54
C THR A 96 -14.63 -3.19 -7.38
N ILE A 97 -13.44 -3.33 -7.95
CA ILE A 97 -13.05 -4.50 -8.74
C ILE A 97 -12.08 -5.32 -7.88
N GLU A 98 -11.93 -6.56 -8.05
CA GLU A 98 -11.00 -7.47 -7.37
C GLU A 98 -11.08 -7.51 -5.84
N ILE A 99 -10.97 -6.35 -5.15
CA ILE A 99 -11.00 -6.27 -3.69
C ILE A 99 -12.01 -5.22 -3.22
N PRO A 100 -12.82 -5.51 -2.18
CA PRO A 100 -13.90 -4.62 -1.72
C PRO A 100 -13.43 -3.57 -0.68
N PHE A 101 -12.15 -3.25 -0.65
CA PHE A 101 -11.55 -2.32 0.32
C PHE A 101 -10.42 -1.52 -0.32
N ALA A 102 -10.03 -0.44 0.34
CA ALA A 102 -8.95 0.42 -0.11
C ALA A 102 -7.58 -0.22 0.12
N GLU A 103 -6.64 0.10 -0.74
CA GLU A 103 -5.22 -0.19 -0.52
C GLU A 103 -4.40 1.09 -0.35
N SER A 104 -3.30 1.00 0.38
CA SER A 104 -2.33 2.09 0.46
C SER A 104 -1.68 2.35 -0.90
N ILE A 105 -1.38 3.61 -1.23
CA ILE A 105 -0.64 3.97 -2.43
C ILE A 105 0.80 3.47 -2.30
N GLY A 106 1.45 3.82 -1.19
CA GLY A 106 2.80 3.35 -0.87
C GLY A 106 2.80 1.94 -0.29
N THR A 107 3.99 1.34 -0.29
CA THR A 107 4.28 0.07 0.38
C THR A 107 4.98 0.31 1.73
N SER A 108 5.13 -0.74 2.51
CA SER A 108 5.91 -0.71 3.75
C SER A 108 7.34 -0.19 3.55
N LEU A 109 7.97 -0.47 2.40
CA LEU A 109 9.33 0.01 2.12
C LEU A 109 9.37 1.51 1.80
N ASP A 110 8.31 2.07 1.21
CA ASP A 110 8.17 3.52 1.04
C ASP A 110 8.03 4.22 2.40
N LEU A 111 7.45 3.50 3.38
CA LEU A 111 7.32 3.99 4.75
C LEU A 111 8.63 3.90 5.53
N GLU A 112 9.46 2.88 5.29
CA GLU A 112 10.77 2.67 5.95
C GLU A 112 11.84 3.59 5.38
N ASN A 113 11.98 3.62 4.04
CA ASN A 113 13.08 4.25 3.33
C ASN A 113 12.79 5.71 2.96
N LYS A 114 12.94 6.65 3.89
CA LYS A 114 12.66 8.07 3.67
C LYS A 114 11.18 8.32 3.35
N PRO A 115 10.32 8.17 4.33
CA PRO A 115 8.89 8.20 4.10
C PRO A 115 8.46 9.49 3.43
N ASN A 116 7.97 9.39 2.21
CA ASN A 116 7.24 10.48 1.58
C ASN A 116 5.90 10.60 2.30
N LYS A 117 5.80 11.57 3.19
CA LYS A 117 4.62 11.79 4.03
C LYS A 117 3.36 12.03 3.21
N ALA A 118 3.50 12.51 1.96
CA ALA A 118 2.38 12.70 1.04
C ALA A 118 1.70 11.39 0.58
N LEU A 119 2.32 10.24 0.76
CA LEU A 119 1.72 8.94 0.47
C LEU A 119 0.79 8.44 1.58
N TRP A 120 0.81 9.10 2.75
CA TRP A 120 0.15 8.62 3.96
C TRP A 120 -0.81 9.68 4.49
N SER A 121 -2.07 9.33 4.60
CA SER A 121 -3.07 10.22 5.18
C SER A 121 -3.33 9.89 6.65
N ASN A 122 -3.93 10.80 7.30
CA ASN A 122 -4.31 10.84 8.69
C ASN A 122 -4.99 9.59 9.21
N ASP A 123 -6.01 9.19 8.48
CA ASP A 123 -6.88 8.06 8.76
C ASP A 123 -6.20 6.69 8.56
N MET A 124 -4.95 6.68 8.10
CA MET A 124 -4.13 5.48 8.02
C MET A 124 -3.41 5.18 9.36
N LEU A 125 -3.44 6.12 10.31
CA LEU A 125 -2.87 6.01 11.65
C LEU A 125 -1.38 5.58 11.65
N VAL A 126 -0.62 6.10 10.68
CA VAL A 126 0.81 5.83 10.59
C VAL A 126 1.55 6.77 11.56
N PRO A 127 2.25 6.27 12.57
CA PRO A 127 3.00 7.10 13.52
C PRO A 127 4.31 7.58 12.87
N PHE A 128 4.46 8.89 12.67
CA PHE A 128 5.68 9.47 12.11
C PHE A 128 6.64 9.99 13.17
N ASP A 129 6.15 10.44 14.31
CA ASP A 129 6.92 11.24 15.24
C ASP A 129 7.58 10.43 16.38
N GLU A 130 7.00 9.31 16.81
CA GLU A 130 7.43 8.65 18.05
C GLU A 130 7.75 7.14 17.94
N GLU A 131 7.29 6.43 16.91
CA GLU A 131 7.38 4.98 16.89
C GLU A 131 8.08 4.45 15.62
N SER A 132 9.39 4.65 15.55
CA SER A 132 10.20 4.15 14.42
C SER A 132 10.13 2.63 14.25
N ASP A 133 9.92 1.88 15.33
CA ASP A 133 9.83 0.41 15.32
C ASP A 133 8.66 -0.07 14.46
N LYS A 134 7.52 0.63 14.52
CA LYS A 134 6.34 0.33 13.70
C LYS A 134 6.55 0.62 12.20
N ARG A 135 7.68 1.23 11.84
CA ARG A 135 8.05 1.55 10.46
C ARG A 135 9.31 0.80 10.01
N THR A 136 9.70 -0.23 10.75
CA THR A 136 10.85 -1.08 10.41
C THR A 136 10.37 -2.34 9.69
N TYR A 137 10.82 -2.54 8.47
CA TYR A 137 10.44 -3.66 7.61
C TYR A 137 11.63 -4.46 7.09
N THR A 138 12.85 -3.98 7.35
CA THR A 138 14.10 -4.65 6.98
C THR A 138 14.92 -4.96 8.23
N PHE A 139 15.15 -6.23 8.47
CA PHE A 139 15.89 -6.73 9.62
C PHE A 139 17.14 -7.46 9.16
N THR A 140 18.26 -7.24 9.83
CA THR A 140 19.55 -7.86 9.51
C THR A 140 20.03 -8.73 10.65
N ASN A 141 20.72 -9.83 10.31
CA ASN A 141 21.33 -10.76 11.26
C ASN A 141 20.39 -11.22 12.38
N CYS A 142 19.15 -11.55 12.03
CA CYS A 142 18.10 -11.86 13.00
C CYS A 142 17.65 -13.33 12.97
N TRP A 143 17.12 -13.79 14.12
CA TRP A 143 16.43 -15.07 14.28
C TRP A 143 14.93 -14.87 14.43
N ASN A 144 14.55 -13.84 15.13
CA ASN A 144 13.19 -13.44 15.39
C ASN A 144 13.09 -11.94 15.57
N ASN A 145 11.92 -11.40 15.36
CA ASN A 145 11.53 -10.04 15.69
C ASN A 145 10.01 -9.92 15.43
N SER A 146 9.51 -8.69 15.42
CA SER A 146 8.12 -8.39 15.10
C SER A 146 8.06 -7.32 14.01
N VAL A 147 7.09 -7.43 13.12
CA VAL A 147 6.80 -6.43 12.09
C VAL A 147 5.39 -5.89 12.27
N TYR A 148 5.21 -4.57 12.13
CA TYR A 148 3.91 -3.93 12.32
C TYR A 148 3.16 -3.78 11.00
N TYR A 149 1.88 -4.15 11.00
CA TYR A 149 0.98 -3.97 9.87
C TYR A 149 -0.06 -2.90 10.17
N HIS A 150 -0.02 -1.79 9.42
CA HIS A 150 -0.85 -0.60 9.66
C HIS A 150 -2.28 -0.70 9.14
N GLY A 151 -2.55 -1.63 8.21
CA GLY A 151 -3.90 -1.82 7.68
C GLY A 151 -4.88 -2.35 8.74
N ASN A 152 -6.16 -2.06 8.58
CA ASN A 152 -7.23 -2.63 9.43
C ASN A 152 -7.93 -3.85 8.79
N VAL A 153 -7.61 -4.16 7.53
CA VAL A 153 -7.99 -5.39 6.83
C VAL A 153 -6.78 -6.31 6.78
N PRO A 154 -6.87 -7.59 7.21
CA PRO A 154 -5.75 -8.51 7.12
C PRO A 154 -5.26 -8.71 5.69
N ASN A 155 -3.94 -8.68 5.48
CA ASN A 155 -3.31 -9.05 4.21
C ASN A 155 -3.03 -10.56 4.20
N ASN A 156 -4.08 -11.36 4.07
CA ASN A 156 -4.08 -12.83 4.16
C ASN A 156 -4.53 -13.55 2.88
N GLU A 157 -5.00 -12.81 1.89
CA GLU A 157 -5.44 -13.32 0.59
C GLU A 157 -4.31 -13.28 -0.45
N PHE A 158 -4.33 -14.19 -1.42
CA PHE A 158 -3.30 -14.25 -2.46
C PHE A 158 -3.33 -13.05 -3.43
N LYS A 159 -4.47 -12.38 -3.58
CA LYS A 159 -4.64 -11.18 -4.41
C LYS A 159 -4.01 -9.92 -3.79
N LEU A 160 -3.77 -9.94 -2.49
CA LEU A 160 -3.25 -8.79 -1.75
C LEU A 160 -1.73 -8.73 -1.86
N TYR A 161 -1.20 -7.57 -2.24
CA TYR A 161 0.23 -7.41 -2.45
C TYR A 161 1.02 -7.62 -1.17
N LYS A 162 1.90 -8.58 -1.20
CA LYS A 162 2.90 -8.86 -0.18
C LYS A 162 4.08 -9.62 -0.78
N LYS A 163 5.26 -9.33 -0.25
CA LYS A 163 6.50 -9.98 -0.65
C LYS A 163 7.46 -10.03 0.52
N VAL A 164 7.82 -11.21 0.96
CA VAL A 164 8.84 -11.40 1.99
C VAL A 164 10.11 -11.91 1.33
N THR A 165 11.19 -11.14 1.44
CA THR A 165 12.50 -11.49 0.88
C THR A 165 13.46 -11.83 2.01
N ILE A 166 14.01 -13.04 1.98
CA ILE A 166 14.93 -13.57 2.99
C ILE A 166 16.27 -13.90 2.33
N ILE A 167 17.36 -13.39 2.88
CA ILE A 167 18.73 -13.78 2.49
C ILE A 167 19.28 -14.72 3.55
N LEU A 168 19.63 -15.93 3.15
CA LEU A 168 20.10 -16.95 4.07
C LEU A 168 21.47 -16.59 4.69
N GLY A 169 21.57 -16.70 6.00
CA GLY A 169 22.82 -16.49 6.76
C GLY A 169 23.73 -17.71 6.77
N LYS A 170 23.14 -18.92 6.61
CA LYS A 170 23.83 -20.22 6.62
C LYS A 170 23.26 -21.12 5.54
N SER A 171 24.05 -22.12 5.13
CA SER A 171 23.56 -23.18 4.23
C SER A 171 22.69 -24.18 4.98
N VAL A 172 21.73 -24.79 4.26
CA VAL A 172 20.83 -25.84 4.76
C VAL A 172 20.98 -27.05 3.86
N SER A 173 21.29 -28.22 4.42
CA SER A 173 21.41 -29.45 3.62
C SER A 173 20.03 -29.98 3.23
N SER A 174 19.96 -30.80 2.19
CA SER A 174 18.70 -31.42 1.74
C SER A 174 18.07 -32.39 2.77
N LYS A 175 18.84 -32.78 3.80
CA LYS A 175 18.33 -33.60 4.93
C LYS A 175 17.69 -32.77 6.02
N GLU A 176 17.87 -31.48 5.98
CA GLU A 176 17.33 -30.48 6.91
C GLU A 176 16.22 -29.67 6.25
N SER A 177 15.67 -28.73 6.95
CA SER A 177 14.67 -27.80 6.42
C SER A 177 14.94 -26.39 6.87
N PHE A 178 14.71 -25.43 5.99
CA PHE A 178 14.57 -24.02 6.35
C PHE A 178 13.13 -23.76 6.79
N GLN A 179 12.95 -23.02 7.88
CA GLN A 179 11.65 -22.81 8.49
C GLN A 179 11.46 -21.34 8.82
N PHE A 180 10.28 -20.84 8.50
CA PHE A 180 9.86 -19.46 8.75
C PHE A 180 8.43 -19.45 9.31
N THR A 181 8.22 -18.73 10.42
CA THR A 181 6.92 -18.45 11.02
C THR A 181 6.65 -16.96 10.99
N LEU A 182 5.39 -16.57 10.82
CA LEU A 182 4.95 -15.18 10.82
C LEU A 182 3.54 -15.06 11.38
N GLY A 183 3.40 -14.44 12.55
CA GLY A 183 2.14 -14.16 13.19
C GLY A 183 1.21 -15.37 13.23
N LYS A 184 0.03 -15.23 12.64
CA LYS A 184 -0.99 -16.30 12.51
C LYS A 184 -0.89 -17.07 11.19
N SER A 185 0.20 -16.92 10.44
CA SER A 185 0.42 -17.67 9.20
C SER A 185 0.60 -19.15 9.48
N ASP A 186 0.26 -19.97 8.49
CA ASP A 186 0.65 -21.36 8.51
C ASP A 186 2.18 -21.48 8.44
N TYR A 187 2.69 -22.58 8.96
CA TYR A 187 4.11 -22.83 9.04
C TYR A 187 4.76 -22.98 7.66
N MET A 188 5.67 -22.06 7.32
CA MET A 188 6.39 -22.06 6.04
C MET A 188 7.67 -22.86 6.15
N LYS A 189 7.78 -23.93 5.35
CA LYS A 189 8.90 -24.87 5.38
C LYS A 189 9.41 -25.14 3.98
N ILE A 190 10.72 -25.12 3.81
CA ILE A 190 11.44 -25.56 2.59
C ILE A 190 12.27 -26.78 2.95
N SER A 191 12.12 -27.88 2.22
CA SER A 191 12.77 -29.16 2.51
C SER A 191 13.20 -29.89 1.23
N ASN A 192 14.02 -30.93 1.38
CA ASN A 192 14.50 -31.77 0.28
C ASN A 192 15.26 -31.02 -0.83
N ILE A 193 15.95 -29.95 -0.46
CA ILE A 193 16.78 -29.15 -1.35
C ILE A 193 17.98 -28.58 -0.60
N ASN A 194 19.16 -28.55 -1.24
CA ASN A 194 20.34 -27.90 -0.68
C ASN A 194 20.20 -26.37 -0.89
N LEU A 195 20.12 -25.61 0.18
CA LEU A 195 20.17 -24.16 0.15
C LEU A 195 21.56 -23.68 0.54
N LYS A 196 22.07 -22.65 -0.11
CA LYS A 196 23.40 -22.09 0.16
C LYS A 196 23.29 -20.80 0.97
N LYS A 197 24.29 -20.51 1.79
CA LYS A 197 24.46 -19.19 2.39
C LYS A 197 24.42 -18.13 1.29
N GLY A 198 23.61 -17.09 1.49
CA GLY A 198 23.40 -16.02 0.52
C GLY A 198 22.27 -16.28 -0.48
N ASP A 199 21.68 -17.47 -0.52
CA ASP A 199 20.48 -17.69 -1.34
C ASP A 199 19.37 -16.72 -0.95
N LYS A 200 18.71 -16.16 -1.97
CA LYS A 200 17.56 -15.29 -1.84
C LYS A 200 16.28 -16.12 -1.95
N ILE A 201 15.55 -16.21 -0.86
CA ILE A 201 14.21 -16.81 -0.80
C ILE A 201 13.18 -15.69 -0.84
N VAL A 202 12.18 -15.84 -1.69
CA VAL A 202 11.08 -14.86 -1.81
C VAL A 202 9.74 -15.58 -1.71
N TYR A 203 8.90 -15.11 -0.81
CA TYR A 203 7.47 -15.45 -0.74
C TYR A 203 6.69 -14.24 -1.28
N ASP A 204 5.91 -14.42 -2.34
CA ASP A 204 5.17 -13.34 -3.00
C ASP A 204 3.65 -13.38 -2.73
N GLY A 205 3.23 -14.27 -1.82
CA GLY A 205 1.82 -14.49 -1.50
C GLY A 205 1.16 -15.59 -2.32
N VAL A 206 1.78 -16.02 -3.42
CA VAL A 206 1.31 -17.10 -4.30
C VAL A 206 2.35 -18.20 -4.40
N GLN A 207 3.60 -17.83 -4.64
CA GLN A 207 4.72 -18.74 -4.90
C GLN A 207 5.90 -18.47 -3.99
N THR A 208 6.74 -19.47 -3.86
CA THR A 208 8.04 -19.38 -3.20
C THR A 208 9.14 -19.52 -4.23
N TRP A 209 10.07 -18.57 -4.23
CA TRP A 209 11.16 -18.48 -5.17
C TRP A 209 12.51 -18.64 -4.50
N ARG A 210 13.46 -19.25 -5.17
CA ARG A 210 14.88 -19.26 -4.80
C ARG A 210 15.69 -18.68 -5.94
N ASN A 211 16.39 -17.59 -5.72
CA ASN A 211 17.23 -16.92 -6.73
C ASN A 211 16.51 -16.72 -8.07
N GLY A 212 15.20 -16.38 -8.04
CA GLY A 212 14.37 -16.20 -9.23
C GLY A 212 13.77 -17.48 -9.84
N THR A 213 14.04 -18.66 -9.25
CA THR A 213 13.45 -19.93 -9.70
C THR A 213 12.35 -20.36 -8.73
N PRO A 214 11.14 -20.74 -9.20
CA PRO A 214 10.05 -21.20 -8.33
C PRO A 214 10.40 -22.57 -7.73
N ILE A 215 10.16 -22.73 -6.43
CA ILE A 215 10.47 -23.95 -5.67
C ILE A 215 9.27 -24.50 -4.89
N ASN A 216 8.04 -24.19 -5.28
CA ASN A 216 6.82 -24.60 -4.55
C ASN A 216 6.77 -26.11 -4.26
N HIS A 217 7.24 -26.95 -5.18
CA HIS A 217 7.30 -28.40 -5.01
C HIS A 217 8.25 -28.87 -3.87
N ARG A 218 9.03 -27.95 -3.29
CA ARG A 218 9.93 -28.17 -2.14
C ARG A 218 9.43 -27.46 -0.87
N CYS A 219 8.30 -26.78 -0.95
CA CYS A 219 7.77 -25.95 0.11
C CYS A 219 6.47 -26.56 0.69
N SER A 220 6.18 -26.20 1.95
CA SER A 220 4.81 -26.26 2.42
C SER A 220 3.96 -25.26 1.61
N ASN A 221 2.66 -25.52 1.45
CA ASN A 221 1.75 -24.62 0.70
C ASN A 221 1.41 -23.32 1.47
N ALA A 222 2.17 -23.02 2.53
CA ALA A 222 1.97 -21.85 3.37
C ALA A 222 2.62 -20.62 2.73
N GLN A 223 1.94 -19.49 2.85
CA GLN A 223 2.42 -18.17 2.44
C GLN A 223 2.27 -17.17 3.59
N PRO A 224 3.07 -16.09 3.61
CA PRO A 224 2.96 -15.04 4.63
C PRO A 224 1.55 -14.43 4.68
N LYS A 225 1.03 -14.23 5.89
CA LYS A 225 -0.23 -13.55 6.19
C LYS A 225 0.04 -12.48 7.24
N PHE A 226 -0.41 -11.26 6.99
CA PHE A 226 -0.26 -10.16 7.94
C PHE A 226 -1.62 -9.79 8.52
N TYR A 227 -1.63 -9.58 9.83
CA TYR A 227 -2.82 -9.15 10.57
C TYR A 227 -2.58 -7.78 11.19
N PRO A 228 -3.63 -6.97 11.43
CA PRO A 228 -3.50 -5.65 12.03
C PRO A 228 -2.67 -5.68 13.32
N GLY A 229 -1.75 -4.73 13.44
CA GLY A 229 -0.84 -4.64 14.56
C GLY A 229 0.45 -5.46 14.40
N TRP A 230 1.01 -5.90 15.52
CA TRP A 230 2.27 -6.65 15.56
C TRP A 230 2.12 -8.09 15.06
N ASN A 231 3.05 -8.50 14.20
CA ASN A 231 3.18 -9.86 13.69
C ASN A 231 4.59 -10.36 14.02
N ASP A 232 4.69 -11.24 15.01
CA ASP A 232 5.94 -11.86 15.39
C ASP A 232 6.44 -12.81 14.31
N PHE A 233 7.71 -12.78 14.03
CA PHE A 233 8.32 -13.71 13.09
C PHE A 233 9.55 -14.41 13.66
N ALA A 234 9.79 -15.63 13.21
CA ALA A 234 10.96 -16.40 13.60
C ALA A 234 11.44 -17.34 12.50
N PHE A 235 12.73 -17.61 12.55
CA PHE A 235 13.42 -18.57 11.69
C PHE A 235 14.06 -19.66 12.55
N ASN A 236 14.22 -20.86 11.98
CA ASN A 236 14.98 -21.93 12.66
C ASN A 236 16.50 -21.76 12.57
N GLN A 237 16.96 -20.72 11.91
CA GLN A 237 18.37 -20.33 11.86
C GLN A 237 18.50 -18.81 11.64
N GLN A 238 19.66 -18.25 11.99
CA GLN A 238 19.95 -16.86 11.70
C GLN A 238 19.94 -16.58 10.19
N VAL A 239 19.18 -15.59 9.78
CA VAL A 239 19.18 -15.07 8.41
C VAL A 239 20.08 -13.83 8.31
N LYS A 240 20.68 -13.61 7.13
CA LYS A 240 21.46 -12.40 6.87
C LYS A 240 20.57 -11.16 6.86
N SER A 241 19.40 -11.28 6.23
CA SER A 241 18.38 -10.25 6.24
C SER A 241 17.01 -10.83 5.91
N VAL A 242 15.98 -10.16 6.37
CA VAL A 242 14.59 -10.32 5.93
C VAL A 242 14.00 -8.96 5.65
N THR A 243 13.24 -8.84 4.57
CA THR A 243 12.54 -7.61 4.16
C THR A 243 11.09 -7.95 3.91
N PHE A 244 10.19 -7.17 4.49
CA PHE A 244 8.74 -7.29 4.36
C PHE A 244 8.23 -6.15 3.49
N ASP A 245 7.88 -6.42 2.25
CA ASP A 245 7.32 -5.48 1.29
C ASP A 245 5.83 -5.78 1.10
N MET A 246 4.96 -4.88 1.51
CA MET A 246 3.52 -5.09 1.50
C MET A 246 2.75 -3.79 1.39
N LYS A 247 1.53 -3.86 0.86
CA LYS A 247 0.54 -2.79 0.96
C LYS A 247 -0.32 -2.97 2.20
N PHE A 248 -0.88 -1.87 2.67
CA PHE A 248 -1.82 -1.85 3.78
C PHE A 248 -3.24 -1.71 3.22
N TYR A 249 -4.17 -2.45 3.80
CA TYR A 249 -5.55 -2.52 3.35
C TYR A 249 -6.50 -1.99 4.41
N TYR A 250 -7.55 -1.26 3.99
CA TYR A 250 -8.44 -0.50 4.85
C TYR A 250 -9.90 -0.69 4.44
N LYS A 251 -10.77 -0.74 5.47
CA LYS A 251 -12.23 -0.69 5.26
C LYS A 251 -12.68 0.71 4.94
#